data_d7e2a6b38afbf82869163dee9ef04134
#
_entry.id   d7e2a6b38afbf82869163dee9ef04134
#
_cell.length_a   1.000
_cell.length_b   1.000
_cell.length_c   1.000
_cell.angle_alpha   90.00
_cell.angle_beta   90.00
_cell.angle_gamma   90.00
#
_symmetry.space_group_name_H-M   'P 1'
#
loop_
_entity.id
_entity.type
_entity.pdbx_description
1 polymer ?
#
loop_
_entity_poly.entity_id
_entity_poly.type
_entity_poly.pdbx_seq_one_letter_code
_entity_poly.pdbx_strand_id
1 'polypeptide(L)'
;MTASLATSPTRDLGAKSHLDALLATIGPVEGLRVIDIGCGEGELSRAVAKLGAHVTGYDPFITGTERAAHGAGSFRLVQASADAIPEPDETADLVLFVFSLHHVPAAKLQGALAEARRLLRPSGRLYVAEPLPRGPHQYVMELFHDETVVRKAAAEALSRFARPHFAAGSAVIYTDVRRYADFDAFSERMIANMRFSGYTREAVLAPEVRNRFAETYAASGDRFDQPVRIDCFGPGARVD
;
A
#
# COMPACT_ATOMS: atom_id res chain seq x y z
N MET A 1 12.40 -10.18 29.58
CA MET A 1 11.68 -11.27 28.88
C MET A 1 10.90 -10.61 27.74
N THR A 2 11.46 -10.63 26.54
CA THR A 2 10.83 -10.08 25.32
C THR A 2 9.82 -11.09 24.81
N ALA A 3 8.53 -10.83 25.07
CA ALA A 3 7.46 -11.59 24.44
C ALA A 3 7.57 -11.37 22.92
N SER A 4 8.07 -12.36 22.22
CA SER A 4 7.94 -12.48 20.77
C SER A 4 6.45 -12.44 20.46
N LEU A 5 6.00 -11.47 19.68
CA LEU A 5 4.72 -11.61 18.99
C LEU A 5 4.91 -12.87 18.15
N ALA A 6 4.31 -13.99 18.58
CA ALA A 6 4.32 -15.22 17.82
C ALA A 6 3.72 -14.88 16.46
N THR A 7 4.58 -14.75 15.46
CA THR A 7 4.18 -14.65 14.07
C THR A 7 3.58 -16.00 13.74
N SER A 8 2.25 -16.08 13.74
CA SER A 8 1.57 -17.16 13.03
C SER A 8 2.23 -17.27 11.66
N PRO A 9 2.44 -18.49 11.14
CA PRO A 9 3.07 -18.65 9.84
C PRO A 9 2.36 -17.73 8.84
N THR A 10 3.12 -16.91 8.13
CA THR A 10 2.59 -15.93 7.18
C THR A 10 1.86 -16.72 6.08
N ARG A 11 0.53 -16.58 6.02
CA ARG A 11 -0.30 -17.27 5.01
C ARG A 11 -0.03 -16.65 3.65
N ASP A 12 0.23 -17.48 2.64
CA ASP A 12 0.32 -17.06 1.26
C ASP A 12 -1.04 -17.16 0.58
N LEU A 13 -1.49 -16.05 -0.01
CA LEU A 13 -2.76 -15.95 -0.75
C LEU A 13 -2.61 -16.29 -2.24
N GLY A 14 -1.39 -16.55 -2.70
CA GLY A 14 -1.08 -16.75 -4.12
C GLY A 14 -1.21 -15.48 -4.97
N ALA A 15 -1.39 -15.66 -6.27
CA ALA A 15 -1.59 -14.55 -7.21
C ALA A 15 -2.94 -13.85 -6.99
N LYS A 16 -2.90 -12.54 -6.76
CA LYS A 16 -4.10 -11.72 -6.54
C LYS A 16 -3.91 -10.29 -7.03
N SER A 17 -5.01 -9.63 -7.38
CA SER A 17 -5.04 -8.16 -7.44
C SER A 17 -4.98 -7.57 -6.03
N HIS A 18 -4.66 -6.26 -5.93
CA HIS A 18 -4.70 -5.56 -4.64
C HIS A 18 -6.08 -5.59 -4.00
N LEU A 19 -7.14 -5.46 -4.81
CA LEU A 19 -8.52 -5.54 -4.34
C LEU A 19 -8.86 -6.94 -3.80
N ASP A 20 -8.51 -8.00 -4.55
CA ASP A 20 -8.78 -9.37 -4.11
C ASP A 20 -8.00 -9.74 -2.84
N ALA A 21 -6.76 -9.26 -2.71
CA ALA A 21 -5.96 -9.45 -1.51
C ALA A 21 -6.54 -8.70 -0.30
N LEU A 22 -7.04 -7.47 -0.51
CA LEU A 22 -7.77 -6.72 0.52
C LEU A 22 -9.01 -7.50 0.98
N LEU A 23 -9.87 -7.92 0.06
CA LEU A 23 -11.10 -8.66 0.39
C LEU A 23 -10.81 -10.01 1.05
N ALA A 24 -9.75 -10.71 0.63
CA ALA A 24 -9.35 -11.97 1.26
C ALA A 24 -8.81 -11.79 2.69
N THR A 25 -8.37 -10.57 3.04
CA THR A 25 -7.82 -10.24 4.37
C THR A 25 -8.86 -9.62 5.29
N ILE A 26 -9.65 -8.68 4.75
CA ILE A 26 -10.61 -7.88 5.53
C ILE A 26 -12.02 -8.49 5.50
N GLY A 27 -12.40 -9.17 4.43
CA GLY A 27 -13.77 -9.57 4.13
C GLY A 27 -14.56 -8.51 3.37
N PRO A 28 -15.90 -8.58 3.38
CA PRO A 28 -16.76 -7.60 2.71
C PRO A 28 -16.53 -6.18 3.22
N VAL A 29 -16.58 -5.22 2.30
CA VAL A 29 -16.35 -3.78 2.58
C VAL A 29 -17.60 -2.93 2.44
N GLU A 30 -18.74 -3.52 2.08
CA GLU A 30 -20.01 -2.81 1.93
C GLU A 30 -20.38 -2.06 3.20
N GLY A 31 -20.75 -0.80 3.07
CA GLY A 31 -21.13 0.09 4.17
C GLY A 31 -19.96 0.58 5.04
N LEU A 32 -18.74 0.07 4.85
CA LEU A 32 -17.59 0.52 5.64
C LEU A 32 -17.19 1.95 5.26
N ARG A 33 -16.80 2.73 6.27
CA ARG A 33 -16.06 3.98 6.08
C ARG A 33 -14.57 3.66 5.98
N VAL A 34 -14.00 3.91 4.81
CA VAL A 34 -12.61 3.59 4.48
C VAL A 34 -11.84 4.88 4.25
N ILE A 35 -10.69 4.99 4.88
CA ILE A 35 -9.70 6.04 4.61
C ILE A 35 -8.49 5.39 3.94
N ASP A 36 -8.16 5.85 2.73
CA ASP A 36 -7.04 5.37 1.92
C ASP A 36 -5.93 6.43 1.92
N ILE A 37 -4.85 6.20 2.68
CA ILE A 37 -3.77 7.17 2.89
C ILE A 37 -2.64 6.89 1.89
N GLY A 38 -2.33 7.91 1.07
CA GLY A 38 -1.44 7.78 -0.07
C GLY A 38 -2.12 7.06 -1.23
N CYS A 39 -3.37 7.48 -1.51
CA CYS A 39 -4.23 6.82 -2.51
C CYS A 39 -3.80 7.06 -3.96
N GLY A 40 -2.83 7.94 -4.21
CA GLY A 40 -2.41 8.33 -5.56
C GLY A 40 -3.58 8.84 -6.38
N GLU A 41 -3.80 8.27 -7.56
CA GLU A 41 -4.93 8.61 -8.42
C GLU A 41 -6.27 7.97 -7.99
N GLY A 42 -6.29 7.21 -6.90
CA GLY A 42 -7.51 6.65 -6.32
C GLY A 42 -8.06 5.41 -7.05
N GLU A 43 -7.23 4.65 -7.75
CA GLU A 43 -7.69 3.41 -8.42
C GLU A 43 -8.31 2.42 -7.45
N LEU A 44 -7.60 2.11 -6.35
CA LEU A 44 -8.10 1.21 -5.31
C LEU A 44 -9.30 1.82 -4.59
N SER A 45 -9.25 3.12 -4.25
CA SER A 45 -10.36 3.84 -3.63
C SER A 45 -11.66 3.71 -4.44
N ARG A 46 -11.59 3.90 -5.77
CA ARG A 46 -12.75 3.73 -6.66
C ARG A 46 -13.21 2.28 -6.72
N ALA A 47 -12.28 1.32 -6.77
CA ALA A 47 -12.62 -0.11 -6.82
C ALA A 47 -13.33 -0.56 -5.55
N VAL A 48 -12.88 -0.12 -4.38
CA VAL A 48 -13.51 -0.41 -3.07
C VAL A 48 -14.88 0.28 -2.95
N ALA A 49 -15.02 1.52 -3.43
CA ALA A 49 -16.31 2.23 -3.44
C ALA A 49 -17.37 1.54 -4.31
N LYS A 50 -16.98 0.95 -5.44
CA LYS A 50 -17.88 0.15 -6.30
C LYS A 50 -18.46 -1.07 -5.59
N LEU A 51 -17.82 -1.54 -4.53
CA LEU A 51 -18.29 -2.63 -3.67
C LEU A 51 -19.15 -2.15 -2.50
N GLY A 52 -19.62 -0.90 -2.53
CA GLY A 52 -20.54 -0.35 -1.54
C GLY A 52 -19.87 0.36 -0.34
N ALA A 53 -18.55 0.50 -0.31
CA ALA A 53 -17.87 1.25 0.75
C ALA A 53 -17.95 2.76 0.53
N HIS A 54 -17.82 3.54 1.62
CA HIS A 54 -17.65 4.99 1.59
C HIS A 54 -16.18 5.34 1.77
N VAL A 55 -15.49 5.64 0.67
CA VAL A 55 -14.03 5.82 0.65
C VAL A 55 -13.63 7.26 0.58
N THR A 56 -12.73 7.71 1.45
CA THR A 56 -11.98 8.97 1.27
C THR A 56 -10.51 8.64 1.07
N GLY A 57 -9.98 8.97 -0.11
CA GLY A 57 -8.57 8.87 -0.44
C GLY A 57 -7.86 10.19 -0.17
N TYR A 58 -6.71 10.11 0.49
CA TYR A 58 -5.83 11.24 0.79
C TYR A 58 -4.46 11.04 0.17
N ASP A 59 -3.98 12.05 -0.54
CA ASP A 59 -2.63 12.05 -1.10
C ASP A 59 -2.09 13.49 -1.21
N PRO A 60 -0.84 13.77 -0.88
CA PRO A 60 -0.29 15.13 -0.95
C PRO A 60 -0.18 15.67 -2.38
N PHE A 61 -0.20 14.82 -3.39
CA PHE A 61 -0.04 15.19 -4.80
C PHE A 61 -1.38 15.34 -5.55
N ILE A 62 -2.52 15.12 -4.89
CA ILE A 62 -3.83 15.36 -5.50
C ILE A 62 -3.99 16.85 -5.79
N THR A 63 -4.44 17.16 -7.01
CA THR A 63 -4.83 18.50 -7.43
C THR A 63 -6.34 18.53 -7.64
N GLY A 64 -7.04 19.29 -6.79
CA GLY A 64 -8.50 19.38 -6.85
C GLY A 64 -9.21 18.35 -5.96
N THR A 65 -10.53 18.26 -6.10
CA THR A 65 -11.37 17.30 -5.38
C THR A 65 -12.19 16.51 -6.38
N GLU A 66 -12.04 15.20 -6.37
CA GLU A 66 -12.89 14.30 -7.16
C GLU A 66 -13.90 13.60 -6.25
N ARG A 67 -15.14 13.47 -6.72
CA ARG A 67 -16.22 12.76 -6.00
C ARG A 67 -17.07 11.99 -6.99
N ALA A 68 -17.49 10.81 -6.60
CA ALA A 68 -18.55 10.09 -7.29
C ALA A 68 -19.32 9.16 -6.33
N ALA A 69 -20.58 8.93 -6.65
CA ALA A 69 -21.39 7.88 -6.04
C ALA A 69 -21.33 6.63 -6.92
N HIS A 70 -21.30 5.45 -6.29
CA HIS A 70 -21.30 4.16 -6.97
C HIS A 70 -22.32 3.23 -6.29
N GLY A 71 -23.58 3.28 -6.73
CA GLY A 71 -24.66 2.54 -6.07
C GLY A 71 -24.79 2.94 -4.61
N ALA A 72 -24.62 1.98 -3.68
CA ALA A 72 -24.62 2.24 -2.24
C ALA A 72 -23.33 2.86 -1.71
N GLY A 73 -22.22 2.76 -2.46
CA GLY A 73 -20.92 3.31 -2.08
C GLY A 73 -20.65 4.70 -2.64
N SER A 74 -19.56 5.29 -2.19
CA SER A 74 -19.09 6.59 -2.66
C SER A 74 -17.57 6.72 -2.48
N PHE A 75 -16.93 7.56 -3.30
CA PHE A 75 -15.56 7.96 -3.03
C PHE A 75 -15.37 9.46 -3.17
N ARG A 76 -14.35 9.97 -2.52
CA ARG A 76 -13.79 11.30 -2.73
C ARG A 76 -12.27 11.25 -2.58
N LEU A 77 -11.57 12.09 -3.35
CA LEU A 77 -10.13 12.28 -3.26
C LEU A 77 -9.85 13.68 -2.75
N VAL A 78 -8.93 13.80 -1.79
CA VAL A 78 -8.64 15.07 -1.09
C VAL A 78 -7.14 15.19 -0.90
N GLN A 79 -6.59 16.39 -1.12
CA GLN A 79 -5.19 16.65 -0.84
C GLN A 79 -4.96 16.75 0.67
N ALA A 80 -4.10 15.85 1.20
CA ALA A 80 -3.61 15.93 2.59
C ALA A 80 -2.31 15.14 2.77
N SER A 81 -1.55 15.51 3.79
CA SER A 81 -0.39 14.73 4.25
C SER A 81 -0.85 13.61 5.18
N ALA A 82 -0.16 12.47 5.14
CA ALA A 82 -0.50 11.28 5.95
C ALA A 82 -0.49 11.53 7.47
N ASP A 83 0.25 12.53 7.93
CA ASP A 83 0.37 12.93 9.33
C ASP A 83 -0.60 14.05 9.76
N ALA A 84 -1.53 14.47 8.86
CA ALA A 84 -2.49 15.54 9.11
C ALA A 84 -3.74 15.37 8.23
N ILE A 85 -4.56 14.38 8.53
CA ILE A 85 -5.79 14.06 7.81
C ILE A 85 -6.95 14.90 8.39
N PRO A 86 -7.69 15.68 7.56
CA PRO A 86 -8.74 16.60 8.04
C PRO A 86 -10.07 15.85 8.30
N GLU A 87 -10.03 14.81 9.10
CA GLU A 87 -11.20 14.06 9.56
C GLU A 87 -11.25 14.02 11.09
N PRO A 88 -12.45 13.93 11.67
CA PRO A 88 -12.62 13.74 13.11
C PRO A 88 -12.02 12.40 13.58
N ASP A 89 -11.78 12.30 14.88
CA ASP A 89 -11.39 11.05 15.52
C ASP A 89 -12.46 9.98 15.34
N GLU A 90 -12.03 8.72 15.30
CA GLU A 90 -12.92 7.56 15.33
C GLU A 90 -13.99 7.54 14.23
N THR A 91 -13.63 8.00 13.02
CA THR A 91 -14.56 8.01 11.88
C THR A 91 -14.45 6.80 10.97
N ALA A 92 -13.31 6.11 10.95
CA ALA A 92 -13.03 5.06 9.99
C ALA A 92 -13.23 3.66 10.58
N ASP A 93 -13.82 2.77 9.79
CA ASP A 93 -13.87 1.33 10.06
C ASP A 93 -12.59 0.64 9.55
N LEU A 94 -11.94 1.25 8.53
CA LEU A 94 -10.74 0.74 7.90
C LEU A 94 -9.85 1.90 7.44
N VAL A 95 -8.57 1.86 7.82
CA VAL A 95 -7.53 2.74 7.28
C VAL A 95 -6.56 1.89 6.47
N LEU A 96 -6.28 2.34 5.25
CA LEU A 96 -5.39 1.68 4.30
C LEU A 96 -4.11 2.48 4.10
N PHE A 97 -2.99 1.76 4.02
CA PHE A 97 -1.77 2.18 3.34
C PHE A 97 -1.44 1.09 2.32
N VAL A 98 -1.57 1.39 1.04
CA VAL A 98 -1.26 0.43 -0.03
C VAL A 98 -0.16 1.00 -0.91
N PHE A 99 1.05 0.47 -0.77
CA PHE A 99 2.26 0.96 -1.42
C PHE A 99 2.53 2.45 -1.14
N SER A 100 2.21 2.89 0.07
CA SER A 100 2.25 4.32 0.40
C SER A 100 2.96 4.66 1.71
N LEU A 101 3.00 3.75 2.68
CA LEU A 101 3.63 4.04 3.97
C LEU A 101 5.14 4.32 3.83
N HIS A 102 5.83 3.57 2.97
CA HIS A 102 7.26 3.78 2.72
C HIS A 102 7.60 5.09 2.00
N HIS A 103 6.62 5.75 1.37
CA HIS A 103 6.78 7.09 0.80
C HIS A 103 6.63 8.21 1.83
N VAL A 104 6.11 7.92 3.02
CA VAL A 104 6.05 8.90 4.11
C VAL A 104 7.47 9.20 4.59
N PRO A 105 7.90 10.47 4.65
CA PRO A 105 9.21 10.83 5.16
C PRO A 105 9.49 10.21 6.53
N ALA A 106 10.70 9.69 6.75
CA ALA A 106 11.05 8.95 7.97
C ALA A 106 10.71 9.70 9.28
N ALA A 107 10.89 11.01 9.29
CA ALA A 107 10.54 11.87 10.43
C ALA A 107 9.03 11.96 10.70
N LYS A 108 8.19 11.63 9.71
CA LYS A 108 6.73 11.71 9.78
C LYS A 108 6.04 10.35 9.96
N LEU A 109 6.76 9.24 9.80
CA LEU A 109 6.19 7.88 9.88
C LEU A 109 5.41 7.63 11.16
N GLN A 110 5.96 8.05 12.31
CA GLN A 110 5.27 7.88 13.59
C GLN A 110 4.00 8.73 13.66
N GLY A 111 4.03 9.97 13.16
CA GLY A 111 2.87 10.85 13.07
C GLY A 111 1.77 10.27 12.17
N ALA A 112 2.14 9.74 10.99
CA ALA A 112 1.20 9.11 10.07
C ALA A 112 0.51 7.86 10.67
N LEU A 113 1.26 7.04 11.41
CA LEU A 113 0.70 5.87 12.10
C LEU A 113 -0.19 6.27 13.28
N ALA A 114 0.19 7.32 14.04
CA ALA A 114 -0.63 7.88 15.10
C ALA A 114 -1.94 8.48 14.54
N GLU A 115 -1.86 9.16 13.40
CA GLU A 115 -3.01 9.70 12.68
C GLU A 115 -3.94 8.58 12.20
N ALA A 116 -3.41 7.53 11.61
CA ALA A 116 -4.19 6.35 11.23
C ALA A 116 -4.93 5.74 12.44
N ARG A 117 -4.26 5.68 13.60
CA ARG A 117 -4.90 5.18 14.84
C ARG A 117 -5.96 6.12 15.38
N ARG A 118 -5.75 7.44 15.32
CA ARG A 118 -6.74 8.46 15.72
C ARG A 118 -8.04 8.34 14.90
N LEU A 119 -7.89 8.12 13.59
CA LEU A 119 -9.01 8.00 12.66
C LEU A 119 -9.83 6.73 12.87
N LEU A 120 -9.20 5.65 13.34
CA LEU A 120 -9.86 4.36 13.54
C LEU A 120 -10.82 4.38 14.73
N ARG A 121 -12.04 3.91 14.50
CA ARG A 121 -12.98 3.54 15.56
C ARG A 121 -12.37 2.46 16.47
N PRO A 122 -12.91 2.27 17.68
CA PRO A 122 -12.45 1.21 18.58
C PRO A 122 -12.45 -0.19 17.93
N SER A 123 -13.41 -0.47 17.03
CA SER A 123 -13.50 -1.73 16.27
C SER A 123 -12.80 -1.70 14.92
N GLY A 124 -12.19 -0.57 14.56
CA GLY A 124 -11.58 -0.35 13.25
C GLY A 124 -10.29 -1.13 13.04
N ARG A 125 -9.88 -1.26 11.79
CA ARG A 125 -8.68 -2.01 11.39
C ARG A 125 -7.72 -1.15 10.58
N LEU A 126 -6.43 -1.32 10.86
CA LEU A 126 -5.33 -0.79 10.05
C LEU A 126 -4.85 -1.87 9.10
N TYR A 127 -4.80 -1.57 7.80
CA TYR A 127 -4.30 -2.45 6.75
C TYR A 127 -3.13 -1.77 6.05
N VAL A 128 -1.98 -2.43 6.05
CA VAL A 128 -0.77 -1.93 5.41
C VAL A 128 -0.25 -2.98 4.44
N ALA A 129 -0.18 -2.65 3.16
CA ALA A 129 0.34 -3.52 2.11
C ALA A 129 1.59 -2.89 1.49
N GLU A 130 2.71 -3.60 1.57
CA GLU A 130 4.01 -3.11 1.10
C GLU A 130 4.71 -4.14 0.22
N PRO A 131 5.36 -3.72 -0.88
CA PRO A 131 6.14 -4.61 -1.72
C PRO A 131 7.33 -5.16 -0.94
N LEU A 132 7.57 -6.47 -1.07
CA LEU A 132 8.80 -7.06 -0.54
C LEU A 132 9.99 -6.77 -1.48
N PRO A 133 11.21 -6.58 -0.94
CA PRO A 133 12.40 -6.28 -1.74
C PRO A 133 12.95 -7.55 -2.43
N ARG A 134 12.11 -8.20 -3.22
CA ARG A 134 12.43 -9.43 -3.95
C ARG A 134 11.43 -9.67 -5.10
N GLY A 135 11.79 -10.54 -6.00
CA GLY A 135 10.97 -10.93 -7.15
C GLY A 135 11.44 -10.29 -8.45
N PRO A 136 11.00 -10.84 -9.60
CA PRO A 136 11.44 -10.39 -10.93
C PRO A 136 11.23 -8.89 -11.17
N HIS A 137 10.11 -8.33 -10.70
CA HIS A 137 9.86 -6.89 -10.86
C HIS A 137 10.85 -6.06 -10.05
N GLN A 138 11.04 -6.38 -8.76
CA GLN A 138 12.01 -5.69 -7.90
C GLN A 138 13.43 -5.76 -8.46
N TYR A 139 13.83 -6.91 -9.00
CA TYR A 139 15.17 -7.13 -9.55
C TYR A 139 15.51 -6.18 -10.70
N VAL A 140 14.51 -5.77 -11.50
CA VAL A 140 14.70 -4.75 -12.54
C VAL A 140 14.61 -3.34 -11.95
N MET A 141 13.64 -3.11 -11.06
CA MET A 141 13.37 -1.78 -10.49
C MET A 141 14.53 -1.24 -9.66
N GLU A 142 15.25 -2.08 -8.91
CA GLU A 142 16.33 -1.65 -8.00
C GLU A 142 17.48 -0.91 -8.70
N LEU A 143 17.62 -1.05 -10.02
CA LEU A 143 18.64 -0.33 -10.79
C LEU A 143 18.37 1.17 -10.90
N PHE A 144 17.11 1.59 -10.86
CA PHE A 144 16.75 2.99 -11.01
C PHE A 144 15.81 3.50 -9.88
N HIS A 145 15.28 2.60 -9.07
CA HIS A 145 14.38 2.91 -7.97
C HIS A 145 14.49 1.87 -6.86
N ASP A 146 15.58 1.93 -6.10
CA ASP A 146 15.79 1.06 -4.95
C ASP A 146 15.17 1.66 -3.68
N GLU A 147 14.03 1.12 -3.28
CA GLU A 147 13.29 1.52 -2.08
C GLU A 147 13.56 0.63 -0.86
N THR A 148 14.56 -0.25 -0.91
CA THR A 148 14.84 -1.21 0.16
C THR A 148 15.02 -0.53 1.52
N VAL A 149 15.70 0.61 1.57
CA VAL A 149 15.95 1.35 2.81
C VAL A 149 14.66 1.96 3.38
N VAL A 150 13.86 2.63 2.53
CA VAL A 150 12.62 3.29 2.98
C VAL A 150 11.55 2.28 3.35
N ARG A 151 11.43 1.17 2.62
CA ARG A 151 10.52 0.06 2.96
C ARG A 151 10.89 -0.61 4.28
N LYS A 152 12.19 -0.81 4.54
CA LYS A 152 12.67 -1.32 5.83
C LYS A 152 12.33 -0.36 6.97
N ALA A 153 12.56 0.95 6.80
CA ALA A 153 12.24 1.96 7.81
C ALA A 153 10.72 1.99 8.12
N ALA A 154 9.88 1.92 7.08
CA ALA A 154 8.42 1.86 7.24
C ALA A 154 7.97 0.60 8.00
N ALA A 155 8.51 -0.57 7.64
CA ALA A 155 8.20 -1.84 8.32
C ALA A 155 8.62 -1.83 9.79
N GLU A 156 9.80 -1.27 10.11
CA GLU A 156 10.27 -1.12 11.49
C GLU A 156 9.41 -0.12 12.29
N ALA A 157 9.02 1.00 11.68
CA ALA A 157 8.13 1.99 12.31
C ALA A 157 6.76 1.37 12.59
N LEU A 158 6.17 0.67 11.62
CA LEU A 158 4.90 -0.04 11.78
C LEU A 158 4.98 -1.08 12.89
N SER A 159 6.02 -1.90 12.92
CA SER A 159 6.20 -2.95 13.95
C SER A 159 6.32 -2.36 15.35
N ARG A 160 7.07 -1.26 15.51
CA ARG A 160 7.21 -0.56 16.79
C ARG A 160 5.89 0.09 17.23
N PHE A 161 5.19 0.71 16.31
CA PHE A 161 3.92 1.38 16.58
C PHE A 161 2.79 0.39 16.88
N ALA A 162 2.65 -0.67 16.09
CA ALA A 162 1.51 -1.56 16.18
C ALA A 162 1.42 -2.32 17.53
N ARG A 163 2.56 -2.69 18.12
CA ARG A 163 2.61 -3.47 19.36
C ARG A 163 1.84 -2.84 20.54
N PRO A 164 2.01 -1.56 20.89
CA PRO A 164 1.29 -0.94 21.99
C PRO A 164 -0.13 -0.49 21.64
N HIS A 165 -0.47 -0.36 20.35
CA HIS A 165 -1.71 0.31 19.92
C HIS A 165 -2.79 -0.64 19.40
N PHE A 166 -2.47 -1.92 19.15
CA PHE A 166 -3.41 -2.91 18.63
C PHE A 166 -3.28 -4.22 19.41
N ALA A 167 -4.43 -4.87 19.72
CA ALA A 167 -4.45 -6.11 20.50
C ALA A 167 -3.95 -7.31 19.69
N ALA A 168 -4.22 -7.32 18.40
CA ALA A 168 -3.89 -8.44 17.51
C ALA A 168 -3.48 -7.94 16.12
N GLY A 169 -2.58 -8.68 15.50
CA GLY A 169 -2.18 -8.47 14.12
C GLY A 169 -2.07 -9.78 13.37
N SER A 170 -2.32 -9.75 12.09
CA SER A 170 -2.06 -10.85 11.15
C SER A 170 -1.20 -10.37 10.01
N ALA A 171 -0.38 -11.27 9.46
CA ALA A 171 0.40 -11.00 8.27
C ALA A 171 0.11 -12.06 7.21
N VAL A 172 -0.07 -11.62 5.98
CA VAL A 172 -0.22 -12.47 4.81
C VAL A 172 0.67 -11.97 3.69
N ILE A 173 0.98 -12.85 2.73
CA ILE A 173 1.69 -12.49 1.51
C ILE A 173 0.78 -12.81 0.33
N TYR A 174 0.84 -12.00 -0.71
CA TYR A 174 0.29 -12.32 -2.01
C TYR A 174 1.28 -11.94 -3.11
N THR A 175 1.05 -12.43 -4.31
CA THR A 175 1.84 -12.09 -5.49
C THR A 175 1.03 -11.18 -6.41
N ASP A 176 1.47 -9.93 -6.54
CA ASP A 176 1.00 -9.01 -7.58
C ASP A 176 1.66 -9.41 -8.90
N VAL A 177 0.87 -10.01 -9.79
CA VAL A 177 1.36 -10.49 -11.09
C VAL A 177 1.36 -9.34 -12.08
N ARG A 178 2.54 -8.87 -12.41
CA ARG A 178 2.76 -7.85 -13.44
C ARG A 178 3.18 -8.50 -14.73
N ARG A 179 2.59 -8.04 -15.83
CA ARG A 179 2.93 -8.53 -17.16
C ARG A 179 3.39 -7.40 -18.05
N TYR A 180 4.47 -7.66 -18.76
CA TYR A 180 5.04 -6.75 -19.75
C TYR A 180 5.33 -7.52 -21.04
N ALA A 181 4.73 -7.08 -22.15
CA ALA A 181 4.94 -7.72 -23.44
C ALA A 181 6.42 -7.62 -23.88
N ASP A 182 7.04 -6.49 -23.57
CA ASP A 182 8.43 -6.17 -23.90
C ASP A 182 8.96 -5.05 -23.00
N PHE A 183 10.19 -4.61 -23.24
CA PHE A 183 10.81 -3.51 -22.51
C PHE A 183 10.11 -2.16 -22.72
N ASP A 184 9.53 -1.93 -23.89
CA ASP A 184 8.86 -0.66 -24.18
C ASP A 184 7.59 -0.54 -23.34
N ALA A 185 6.77 -1.62 -23.26
CA ALA A 185 5.60 -1.67 -22.38
C ALA A 185 5.98 -1.49 -20.87
N PHE A 186 7.11 -2.07 -20.44
CA PHE A 186 7.64 -1.88 -19.09
C PHE A 186 8.04 -0.41 -18.87
N SER A 187 8.86 0.13 -19.76
CA SER A 187 9.41 1.48 -19.62
C SER A 187 8.32 2.56 -19.66
N GLU A 188 7.34 2.43 -20.56
CA GLU A 188 6.19 3.34 -20.63
C GLU A 188 5.41 3.36 -19.32
N ARG A 189 5.13 2.20 -18.73
CA ARG A 189 4.44 2.11 -17.44
C ARG A 189 5.25 2.74 -16.30
N MET A 190 6.57 2.53 -16.27
CA MET A 190 7.42 3.17 -15.26
C MET A 190 7.45 4.68 -15.45
N ILE A 191 7.61 5.15 -16.68
CA ILE A 191 7.63 6.59 -17.02
C ILE A 191 6.30 7.27 -16.62
N ALA A 192 5.16 6.62 -16.82
CA ALA A 192 3.86 7.14 -16.39
C ALA A 192 3.76 7.36 -14.87
N ASN A 193 4.49 6.56 -14.08
CA ASN A 193 4.49 6.62 -12.61
C ASN A 193 5.58 7.52 -12.01
N MET A 194 6.47 8.12 -12.81
CA MET A 194 7.62 8.91 -12.33
C MET A 194 7.25 10.01 -11.34
N ARG A 195 6.09 10.67 -11.53
CA ARG A 195 5.63 11.79 -10.67
C ARG A 195 5.46 11.40 -9.20
N PHE A 196 5.27 10.11 -8.91
CA PHE A 196 5.08 9.60 -7.55
C PHE A 196 6.36 9.01 -6.95
N SER A 197 7.39 8.77 -7.75
CA SER A 197 8.50 7.89 -7.38
C SER A 197 9.88 8.53 -7.45
N GLY A 198 10.02 9.74 -7.99
CA GLY A 198 11.25 10.54 -7.94
C GLY A 198 12.41 10.07 -8.82
N TYR A 199 12.25 9.01 -9.64
CA TYR A 199 13.24 8.63 -10.66
C TYR A 199 13.01 9.37 -11.98
N THR A 200 13.97 9.30 -12.91
CA THR A 200 13.90 10.01 -14.19
C THR A 200 13.65 9.05 -15.35
N ARG A 201 13.21 9.60 -16.48
CA ARG A 201 13.04 8.86 -17.74
C ARG A 201 14.36 8.23 -18.20
N GLU A 202 15.45 8.97 -18.08
CA GLU A 202 16.80 8.53 -18.47
C GLU A 202 17.24 7.32 -17.64
N ALA A 203 16.95 7.32 -16.33
CA ALA A 203 17.25 6.21 -15.45
C ALA A 203 16.48 4.94 -15.84
N VAL A 204 15.20 5.07 -16.18
CA VAL A 204 14.37 3.93 -16.66
C VAL A 204 14.89 3.37 -17.98
N LEU A 205 15.35 4.22 -18.90
CA LEU A 205 15.78 3.82 -20.25
C LEU A 205 17.28 3.45 -20.32
N ALA A 206 17.98 3.43 -19.19
CA ALA A 206 19.40 3.12 -19.15
C ALA A 206 19.71 1.72 -19.70
N PRO A 207 20.84 1.52 -20.40
CA PRO A 207 21.19 0.25 -21.02
C PRO A 207 21.20 -0.92 -20.03
N GLU A 208 21.65 -0.71 -18.80
CA GLU A 208 21.69 -1.71 -17.74
C GLU A 208 20.28 -2.17 -17.32
N VAL A 209 19.29 -1.28 -17.32
CA VAL A 209 17.89 -1.63 -17.03
C VAL A 209 17.31 -2.48 -18.15
N ARG A 210 17.56 -2.10 -19.41
CA ARG A 210 17.15 -2.88 -20.58
C ARG A 210 17.75 -4.29 -20.58
N ASN A 211 19.06 -4.41 -20.25
CA ASN A 211 19.74 -5.69 -20.17
C ASN A 211 19.15 -6.55 -19.05
N ARG A 212 18.96 -5.99 -17.86
CA ARG A 212 18.37 -6.69 -16.71
C ARG A 212 16.92 -7.13 -16.99
N PHE A 213 16.14 -6.28 -17.69
CA PHE A 213 14.81 -6.65 -18.16
C PHE A 213 14.87 -7.85 -19.10
N ALA A 214 15.77 -7.83 -20.10
CA ALA A 214 15.91 -8.92 -21.07
C ALA A 214 16.31 -10.25 -20.39
N GLU A 215 17.23 -10.22 -19.43
CA GLU A 215 17.60 -11.38 -18.60
C GLU A 215 16.39 -11.92 -17.82
N THR A 216 15.64 -11.03 -17.19
CA THR A 216 14.45 -11.38 -16.43
C THR A 216 13.36 -11.96 -17.33
N TYR A 217 13.14 -11.36 -18.50
CA TYR A 217 12.18 -11.82 -19.49
C TYR A 217 12.55 -13.21 -20.02
N ALA A 218 13.83 -13.46 -20.28
CA ALA A 218 14.31 -14.78 -20.70
C ALA A 218 14.06 -15.87 -19.65
N ALA A 219 14.10 -15.50 -18.36
CA ALA A 219 13.91 -16.42 -17.24
C ALA A 219 12.44 -16.67 -16.88
N SER A 220 11.56 -15.65 -17.01
CA SER A 220 10.19 -15.69 -16.51
C SER A 220 9.11 -15.35 -17.56
N GLY A 221 9.50 -15.13 -18.82
CA GLY A 221 8.60 -14.68 -19.88
C GLY A 221 8.06 -13.28 -19.58
N ASP A 222 6.82 -13.03 -19.96
CA ASP A 222 6.13 -11.76 -19.75
C ASP A 222 5.82 -11.45 -18.28
N ARG A 223 6.13 -12.39 -17.36
CA ARG A 223 5.68 -12.34 -15.97
C ARG A 223 6.75 -11.79 -15.03
N PHE A 224 6.45 -10.64 -14.43
CA PHE A 224 7.31 -9.92 -13.49
C PHE A 224 6.62 -9.84 -12.13
N ASP A 225 6.62 -10.93 -11.40
CA ASP A 225 5.96 -11.05 -10.11
C ASP A 225 6.56 -10.11 -9.07
N GLN A 226 5.68 -9.43 -8.32
CA GLN A 226 6.03 -8.64 -7.16
C GLN A 226 5.35 -9.22 -5.92
N PRO A 227 6.07 -9.90 -5.03
CA PRO A 227 5.54 -10.31 -3.74
C PRO A 227 5.21 -9.09 -2.87
N VAL A 228 4.06 -9.13 -2.22
CA VAL A 228 3.55 -8.06 -1.36
C VAL A 228 3.21 -8.66 -0.01
N ARG A 229 3.64 -7.99 1.05
CA ARG A 229 3.25 -8.30 2.42
C ARG A 229 2.12 -7.38 2.85
N ILE A 230 1.10 -7.96 3.45
CA ILE A 230 0.01 -7.26 4.13
C ILE A 230 0.19 -7.49 5.64
N ASP A 231 0.24 -6.41 6.39
CA ASP A 231 0.09 -6.42 7.84
C ASP A 231 -1.28 -5.80 8.17
N CYS A 232 -2.14 -6.56 8.84
CA CYS A 232 -3.47 -6.12 9.24
C CYS A 232 -3.58 -6.17 10.76
N PHE A 233 -3.95 -5.04 11.37
CA PHE A 233 -4.09 -4.90 12.81
C PHE A 233 -5.56 -4.62 13.16
N GLY A 234 -6.05 -5.34 14.14
CA GLY A 234 -7.43 -5.23 14.63
C GLY A 234 -7.55 -4.47 15.94
N PRO A 235 -8.81 -4.42 16.49
CA PRO A 235 -9.09 -3.67 17.70
C PRO A 235 -8.12 -4.02 18.82
N GLY A 236 -7.51 -2.98 19.39
CA GLY A 236 -6.65 -3.09 20.55
C GLY A 236 -7.29 -2.42 21.75
N ALA A 237 -6.93 -2.87 22.97
CA ALA A 237 -7.21 -2.11 24.16
C ALA A 237 -6.59 -0.71 23.99
N ARG A 238 -7.33 0.35 24.33
CA ARG A 238 -6.73 1.68 24.51
C ARG A 238 -5.67 1.53 25.61
N VAL A 239 -4.48 1.96 25.31
CA VAL A 239 -3.50 2.27 26.37
C VAL A 239 -3.83 3.72 26.73
N ASP A 240 -4.56 3.89 27.86
CA ASP A 240 -4.81 5.19 28.47
C ASP A 240 -3.49 5.84 28.92
#